data_91c9e5611666d594b88971e1f0e8e657
#
_entry.id   91c9e5611666d594b88971e1f0e8e657
#
_cell.length_a   1.000
_cell.length_b   1.000
_cell.length_c   1.000
_cell.angle_alpha   90.00
_cell.angle_beta   90.00
_cell.angle_gamma   90.00
#
_symmetry.space_group_name_H-M   'P 1'
#
loop_
_entity.id
_entity.type
_entity.pdbx_description
1 polymer ?
#
loop_
_entity_poly.entity_id
_entity_poly.type
_entity_poly.pdbx_seq_one_letter_code
_entity_poly.pdbx_strand_id
1 'polypeptide(L)'
;MWLIPETKAGKPRYIPLSNVLINIFNSNAQNGTIWLFPNRKTNLPYQSIFASWDRARQIAGLPNCRMHALRHSYASFLVNNGRSLYEVQKILGHSQIKTTQRYAHLTEATLLDATNTVGELVRDAISGSN
;
A
#
# COMPACT_ATOMS: atom_id res chain seq x y z
N MET A 1 0.43 -3.01 14.12
CA MET A 1 -0.28 -1.79 13.68
C MET A 1 0.66 -0.60 13.85
N TRP A 2 0.66 0.33 12.92
CA TRP A 2 1.41 1.58 12.98
C TRP A 2 0.46 2.75 13.23
N LEU A 3 0.67 3.49 14.32
CA LEU A 3 -0.05 4.72 14.61
C LEU A 3 0.63 5.91 13.93
N ILE A 4 -0.11 6.63 13.10
CA ILE A 4 0.27 7.94 12.59
C ILE A 4 -0.52 8.98 13.41
N PRO A 5 0.13 9.66 14.39
CA PRO A 5 -0.57 10.52 15.34
C PRO A 5 -1.15 11.77 14.69
N GLU A 6 -0.45 12.32 13.71
CA GLU A 6 -0.89 13.49 12.96
C GLU A 6 -0.94 13.21 11.47
N THR A 7 -2.08 13.48 10.86
CA THR A 7 -2.26 13.47 9.41
C THR A 7 -2.59 14.88 8.93
N LYS A 8 -2.45 15.15 7.64
CA LYS A 8 -2.90 16.42 7.04
C LYS A 8 -4.39 16.71 7.29
N ALA A 9 -5.18 15.72 7.69
CA ALA A 9 -6.60 15.85 8.05
C ALA A 9 -6.81 16.06 9.57
N GLY A 10 -5.75 16.21 10.36
CA GLY A 10 -5.81 16.47 11.81
C GLY A 10 -6.29 15.31 12.66
N LYS A 11 -6.43 14.10 12.11
CA LYS A 11 -6.89 12.92 12.85
C LYS A 11 -5.84 11.83 12.86
N PRO A 12 -5.60 11.15 14.01
CA PRO A 12 -4.70 10.02 14.06
C PRO A 12 -5.22 8.85 13.22
N ARG A 13 -4.32 8.01 12.75
CA ARG A 13 -4.64 6.91 11.88
C ARG A 13 -3.80 5.68 12.20
N TYR A 14 -4.44 4.51 12.21
CA TYR A 14 -3.78 3.22 12.33
C TYR A 14 -3.66 2.55 10.97
N ILE A 15 -2.47 2.06 10.65
CA ILE A 15 -2.21 1.30 9.43
C ILE A 15 -1.78 -0.12 9.84
N PRO A 16 -2.41 -1.17 9.29
CA PRO A 16 -1.93 -2.53 9.50
C PRO A 16 -0.56 -2.69 8.83
N LEU A 17 0.34 -3.41 9.48
CA LEU A 17 1.64 -3.76 8.95
C LEU A 17 1.61 -5.21 8.46
N SER A 18 2.20 -5.46 7.29
CA SER A 18 2.42 -6.82 6.82
C SER A 18 3.49 -7.52 7.67
N ASN A 19 3.47 -8.84 7.71
CA ASN A 19 4.48 -9.63 8.45
C ASN A 19 5.89 -9.33 7.94
N VAL A 20 6.07 -9.08 6.65
CA VAL A 20 7.35 -8.69 6.07
C VAL A 20 7.85 -7.38 6.67
N LEU A 21 6.98 -6.35 6.78
CA LEU A 21 7.35 -5.08 7.41
C LEU A 21 7.65 -5.23 8.90
N ILE A 22 6.88 -6.06 9.61
CA ILE A 22 7.12 -6.33 11.02
C ILE A 22 8.52 -6.95 11.21
N ASN A 23 8.91 -7.91 10.38
CA ASN A 23 10.23 -8.52 10.42
C ASN A 23 11.35 -7.50 10.13
N ILE A 24 11.17 -6.64 9.12
CA ILE A 24 12.13 -5.57 8.81
C ILE A 24 12.25 -4.60 9.99
N PHE A 25 11.15 -4.25 10.64
CA PHE A 25 11.17 -3.34 11.77
C PHE A 25 11.85 -3.98 12.99
N ASN A 26 11.56 -5.23 13.28
CA ASN A 26 12.19 -5.95 14.39
C ASN A 26 13.71 -6.10 14.19
N SER A 27 14.18 -6.40 12.98
CA SER A 27 15.61 -6.47 12.70
C SER A 27 16.32 -5.11 12.81
N ASN A 28 15.61 -3.99 12.60
CA ASN A 28 16.18 -2.66 12.76
C ASN A 28 15.99 -2.07 14.16
N ALA A 29 15.05 -2.58 14.97
CA ALA A 29 14.78 -2.05 16.31
C ALA A 29 15.94 -2.29 17.29
N GLN A 30 16.85 -3.22 17.01
CA GLN A 30 17.99 -3.56 17.85
C GLN A 30 19.24 -2.69 17.60
N ASN A 31 19.07 -1.50 17.01
CA ASN A 31 20.17 -0.62 16.64
C ASN A 31 20.69 0.28 17.78
N GLY A 32 20.19 0.12 19.01
CA GLY A 32 20.59 0.89 20.18
C GLY A 32 20.09 2.34 20.24
N THR A 33 19.15 2.71 19.36
CA THR A 33 18.54 4.04 19.34
C THR A 33 17.02 3.94 19.48
N ILE A 34 16.36 5.07 19.80
CA ILE A 34 14.90 5.17 19.80
C ILE A 34 14.31 5.26 18.38
N TRP A 35 15.16 5.44 17.37
CA TRP A 35 14.77 5.58 15.97
C TRP A 35 14.90 4.25 15.25
N LEU A 36 13.88 3.87 14.50
CA LEU A 36 13.90 2.63 13.73
C LEU A 36 14.94 2.66 12.58
N PHE A 37 15.11 3.83 11.97
CA PHE A 37 16.08 4.07 10.90
C PHE A 37 16.90 5.33 11.23
N PRO A 38 17.88 5.25 12.11
CA PRO A 38 18.72 6.40 12.45
C PRO A 38 19.73 6.70 11.34
N ASN A 39 20.10 7.95 11.22
CA ASN A 39 21.27 8.33 10.46
C ASN A 39 22.52 7.83 11.17
N ARG A 40 23.29 6.96 10.53
CA ARG A 40 24.47 6.29 11.12
C ARG A 40 25.57 7.25 11.61
N LYS A 41 25.60 8.50 11.11
CA LYS A 41 26.60 9.51 11.54
C LYS A 41 26.15 10.30 12.76
N THR A 42 24.85 10.58 12.89
CA THR A 42 24.32 11.48 13.92
C THR A 42 23.46 10.77 14.96
N ASN A 43 23.07 9.51 14.73
CA ASN A 43 22.09 8.76 15.52
C ASN A 43 20.72 9.46 15.63
N LEU A 44 20.46 10.45 14.81
CA LEU A 44 19.19 11.18 14.74
C LEU A 44 18.36 10.69 13.52
N PRO A 45 17.06 10.99 13.47
CA PRO A 45 16.26 10.68 12.29
C PRO A 45 16.79 11.41 11.05
N TYR A 46 16.60 10.80 9.89
CA TYR A 46 16.87 11.48 8.63
C TYR A 46 15.88 12.63 8.43
N GLN A 47 16.37 13.82 8.10
CA GLN A 47 15.53 14.94 7.66
C GLN A 47 14.99 14.72 6.25
N SER A 48 15.75 14.03 5.40
CA SER A 48 15.36 13.66 4.04
C SER A 48 16.03 12.37 3.64
N ILE A 49 15.28 11.51 2.96
CA ILE A 49 15.79 10.27 2.36
C ILE A 49 16.01 10.40 0.85
N PHE A 50 15.93 11.63 0.32
CA PHE A 50 16.00 11.87 -1.13
C PHE A 50 17.30 11.35 -1.76
N ALA A 51 18.46 11.60 -1.14
CA ALA A 51 19.75 11.14 -1.66
C ALA A 51 19.84 9.60 -1.70
N SER A 52 19.30 8.92 -0.66
CA SER A 52 19.25 7.45 -0.64
C SER A 52 18.31 6.91 -1.71
N TRP A 53 17.17 7.54 -1.91
CA TRP A 53 16.24 7.20 -2.97
C TRP A 53 16.85 7.42 -4.36
N ASP A 54 17.49 8.56 -4.58
CA ASP A 54 18.11 8.90 -5.84
C ASP A 54 19.18 7.86 -6.22
N ARG A 55 20.04 7.50 -5.29
CA ARG A 55 21.02 6.44 -5.48
C ARG A 55 20.38 5.09 -5.80
N ALA A 56 19.35 4.71 -5.05
CA ALA A 56 18.68 3.43 -5.25
C ALA A 56 18.01 3.33 -6.63
N ARG A 57 17.32 4.38 -7.09
CA ARG A 57 16.67 4.39 -8.40
C ARG A 57 17.69 4.39 -9.55
N GLN A 58 18.86 5.05 -9.40
CA GLN A 58 19.93 5.01 -10.38
C GLN A 58 20.52 3.61 -10.52
N ILE A 59 20.83 2.94 -9.40
CA ILE A 59 21.31 1.55 -9.37
C ILE A 59 20.30 0.60 -10.01
N ALA A 60 19.00 0.82 -9.78
CA ALA A 60 17.93 0.03 -10.35
C ALA A 60 17.65 0.30 -11.86
N GLY A 61 18.38 1.23 -12.48
CA GLY A 61 18.13 1.62 -13.89
C GLY A 61 16.81 2.40 -14.09
N LEU A 62 16.27 3.04 -13.04
CA LEU A 62 15.01 3.77 -13.05
C LEU A 62 15.20 5.27 -12.76
N PRO A 63 16.03 6.00 -13.53
CA PRO A 63 16.43 7.37 -13.20
C PRO A 63 15.25 8.36 -13.12
N ASN A 64 14.16 8.08 -13.80
CA ASN A 64 12.97 8.94 -13.82
C ASN A 64 11.89 8.53 -12.80
N CYS A 65 12.10 7.45 -12.03
CA CYS A 65 11.16 7.00 -11.05
C CYS A 65 11.13 7.94 -9.84
N ARG A 66 9.99 8.56 -9.59
CA ARG A 66 9.76 9.39 -8.41
C ARG A 66 9.36 8.50 -7.22
N MET A 67 9.76 8.88 -6.00
CA MET A 67 9.36 8.14 -4.79
C MET A 67 7.83 7.97 -4.68
N HIS A 68 7.06 8.98 -5.09
CA HIS A 68 5.61 8.90 -5.09
C HIS A 68 5.04 7.85 -6.08
N ALA A 69 5.81 7.46 -7.09
CA ALA A 69 5.42 6.40 -8.02
C ALA A 69 5.29 5.03 -7.30
N LEU A 70 6.08 4.77 -6.25
CA LEU A 70 5.94 3.57 -5.42
C LEU A 70 4.54 3.46 -4.80
N ARG A 71 3.99 4.60 -4.38
CA ARG A 71 2.63 4.65 -3.83
C ARG A 71 1.58 4.33 -4.91
N HIS A 72 1.78 4.81 -6.12
CA HIS A 72 0.90 4.48 -7.26
C HIS A 72 0.99 3.00 -7.63
N SER A 73 2.22 2.46 -7.71
CA SER A 73 2.44 1.03 -7.96
C SER A 73 1.77 0.16 -6.90
N TYR A 74 1.92 0.53 -5.62
CA TYR A 74 1.27 -0.19 -4.52
C TYR A 74 -0.26 -0.19 -4.63
N ALA A 75 -0.87 0.97 -4.96
CA ALA A 75 -2.31 1.06 -5.21
C ALA A 75 -2.74 0.15 -6.36
N SER A 76 -2.01 0.19 -7.49
CA SER A 76 -2.31 -0.64 -8.66
C SER A 76 -2.17 -2.13 -8.35
N PHE A 77 -1.16 -2.54 -7.59
CA PHE A 77 -1.01 -3.95 -7.16
C PHE A 77 -2.18 -4.42 -6.31
N LEU A 78 -2.65 -3.59 -5.37
CA LEU A 78 -3.81 -3.95 -4.56
C LEU A 78 -5.06 -4.14 -5.41
N VAL A 79 -5.35 -3.19 -6.31
CA VAL A 79 -6.54 -3.25 -7.18
C VAL A 79 -6.46 -4.43 -8.15
N ASN A 80 -5.31 -4.66 -8.79
CA ASN A 80 -5.10 -5.80 -9.69
C ASN A 80 -5.21 -7.16 -8.97
N ASN A 81 -5.03 -7.18 -7.64
CA ASN A 81 -5.25 -8.36 -6.80
C ASN A 81 -6.65 -8.36 -6.15
N GLY A 82 -7.63 -7.71 -6.75
CA GLY A 82 -9.04 -7.75 -6.37
C GLY A 82 -9.39 -6.98 -5.09
N ARG A 83 -8.49 -6.10 -4.59
CA ARG A 83 -8.82 -5.27 -3.43
C ARG A 83 -9.69 -4.10 -3.84
N SER A 84 -10.71 -3.83 -3.03
CA SER A 84 -11.65 -2.74 -3.30
C SER A 84 -10.96 -1.37 -3.24
N LEU A 85 -11.47 -0.41 -4.00
CA LEU A 85 -10.99 0.98 -3.94
C LEU A 85 -11.12 1.58 -2.53
N TYR A 86 -12.09 1.11 -1.75
CA TYR A 86 -12.26 1.53 -0.36
C TYR A 86 -11.08 1.06 0.51
N GLU A 87 -10.66 -0.21 0.41
CA GLU A 87 -9.50 -0.74 1.13
C GLU A 87 -8.24 0.03 0.75
N VAL A 88 -8.02 0.25 -0.56
CA VAL A 88 -6.90 1.03 -1.07
C VAL A 88 -6.90 2.45 -0.50
N GLN A 89 -8.05 3.12 -0.49
CA GLN A 89 -8.21 4.43 0.11
C GLN A 89 -7.84 4.44 1.60
N LYS A 90 -8.33 3.46 2.35
CA LYS A 90 -8.06 3.32 3.79
C LYS A 90 -6.58 3.07 4.06
N ILE A 91 -5.95 2.14 3.35
CA ILE A 91 -4.53 1.81 3.52
C ILE A 91 -3.65 3.01 3.15
N LEU A 92 -3.91 3.66 2.03
CA LEU A 92 -3.13 4.81 1.58
C LEU A 92 -3.45 6.10 2.34
N GLY A 93 -4.63 6.19 2.97
CA GLY A 93 -5.08 7.36 3.70
C GLY A 93 -5.40 8.55 2.80
N HIS A 94 -6.01 8.28 1.66
CA HIS A 94 -6.55 9.35 0.85
C HIS A 94 -7.77 9.95 1.57
N SER A 95 -7.71 11.23 1.88
CA SER A 95 -8.84 11.96 2.49
C SER A 95 -10.02 12.08 1.53
N GLN A 96 -9.74 12.14 0.23
CA GLN A 96 -10.74 12.21 -0.83
C GLN A 96 -10.75 10.93 -1.66
N ILE A 97 -11.93 10.36 -1.85
CA ILE A 97 -12.13 9.15 -2.67
C ILE A 97 -11.70 9.37 -4.12
N LYS A 98 -11.88 10.59 -4.65
CA LYS A 98 -11.48 10.99 -6.00
C LYS A 98 -10.01 10.68 -6.31
N THR A 99 -9.13 10.73 -5.29
CA THR A 99 -7.72 10.38 -5.45
C THR A 99 -7.52 8.88 -5.73
N THR A 100 -8.39 8.03 -5.19
CA THR A 100 -8.35 6.58 -5.41
C THR A 100 -9.10 6.15 -6.67
N GLN A 101 -10.09 6.92 -7.11
CA GLN A 101 -10.89 6.65 -8.31
C GLN A 101 -10.05 6.57 -9.60
N ARG A 102 -8.85 7.18 -9.62
CA ARG A 102 -7.91 7.02 -10.75
C ARG A 102 -7.51 5.57 -11.05
N TYR A 103 -7.72 4.67 -10.10
CA TYR A 103 -7.46 3.23 -10.24
C TYR A 103 -8.72 2.43 -10.59
N ALA A 104 -9.87 3.08 -10.75
CA ALA A 104 -11.15 2.39 -11.00
C ALA A 104 -11.13 1.57 -12.31
N HIS A 105 -10.41 2.05 -13.34
CA HIS A 105 -10.28 1.34 -14.60
C HIS A 105 -9.60 -0.05 -14.46
N LEU A 106 -8.87 -0.30 -13.37
CA LEU A 106 -8.24 -1.60 -13.09
C LEU A 106 -9.23 -2.62 -12.52
N THR A 107 -10.47 -2.21 -12.19
CA THR A 107 -11.50 -3.08 -11.59
C THR A 107 -12.43 -3.72 -12.63
N GLU A 108 -12.37 -3.35 -13.91
CA GLU A 108 -13.29 -3.87 -14.93
C GLU A 108 -13.21 -5.40 -15.09
N ALA A 109 -12.00 -5.96 -15.08
CA ALA A 109 -11.81 -7.42 -15.14
C ALA A 109 -12.40 -8.13 -13.91
N THR A 110 -12.30 -7.51 -12.72
CA THR A 110 -12.86 -8.06 -11.48
C THR A 110 -14.39 -7.99 -11.43
N LEU A 111 -15.01 -7.02 -12.12
CA LEU A 111 -16.48 -6.93 -12.23
C LEU A 111 -17.06 -8.08 -13.06
N LEU A 112 -16.42 -8.44 -14.17
CA LEU A 112 -16.83 -9.57 -14.99
C LEU A 112 -16.69 -10.89 -14.20
N ASP A 113 -15.58 -11.08 -13.52
CA ASP A 113 -15.32 -12.25 -12.67
C ASP A 113 -16.37 -12.39 -11.55
N ALA A 114 -16.67 -11.29 -10.85
CA ALA A 114 -17.71 -11.25 -9.84
C ALA A 114 -19.09 -11.61 -10.40
N THR A 115 -19.41 -11.14 -11.61
CA THR A 115 -20.67 -11.46 -12.29
C THR A 115 -20.74 -12.94 -12.65
N ASN A 116 -19.64 -13.51 -13.15
CA ASN A 116 -19.55 -14.93 -13.47
C ASN A 116 -19.69 -15.81 -12.23
N THR A 117 -19.08 -15.42 -11.11
CA THR A 117 -19.20 -16.13 -9.82
C THR A 117 -20.65 -16.27 -9.39
N VAL A 118 -21.45 -15.19 -9.48
CA VAL A 118 -22.88 -15.25 -9.17
C VAL A 118 -23.62 -16.16 -10.17
N GLY A 119 -23.29 -16.06 -11.46
CA GLY A 119 -23.88 -16.91 -12.50
C GLY A 119 -23.63 -18.41 -12.24
N GLU A 120 -22.45 -18.77 -11.80
CA GLU A 120 -22.11 -20.16 -11.41
C GLU A 120 -22.89 -20.63 -10.19
N LEU A 121 -22.96 -19.84 -9.14
CA LEU A 121 -23.75 -20.17 -7.94
C LEU A 121 -25.23 -20.40 -8.26
N VAL A 122 -25.82 -19.55 -9.11
CA VAL A 122 -27.22 -19.70 -9.53
C VAL A 122 -27.41 -20.98 -10.35
N ARG A 123 -26.49 -21.25 -11.29
CA ARG A 123 -26.55 -22.49 -12.10
C ARG A 123 -26.48 -23.74 -11.22
N ASP A 124 -25.57 -23.77 -10.24
CA ASP A 124 -25.38 -24.92 -9.34
C ASP A 124 -26.60 -25.12 -8.42
N ALA A 125 -27.23 -24.03 -7.96
CA ALA A 125 -28.45 -24.09 -7.18
C ALA A 125 -29.63 -24.67 -7.99
N ILE A 126 -29.75 -24.34 -9.28
CA ILE A 126 -30.80 -24.86 -10.17
C ILE A 126 -30.53 -26.34 -10.50
N SER A 127 -29.26 -26.70 -10.72
CA SER A 127 -28.87 -28.08 -11.11
C SER A 127 -28.94 -29.06 -9.92
N GLY A 128 -28.77 -28.60 -8.69
CA GLY A 128 -28.82 -29.43 -7.48
C GLY A 128 -30.25 -29.64 -6.94
N SER A 129 -31.29 -29.15 -7.61
CA SER A 129 -32.69 -29.28 -7.22
C SER A 129 -33.45 -30.41 -7.96
N ASN A 130 -32.74 -31.35 -8.60
CA ASN A 130 -33.32 -32.54 -9.22
C ASN A 130 -33.07 -33.82 -8.43
#